data_c8ed05c5700b5674ebedb25795bab70d
#
_entry.id   c8ed05c5700b5674ebedb25795bab70d
#
_cell.length_a   1.000
_cell.length_b   1.000
_cell.length_c   1.000
_cell.angle_alpha   90.00
_cell.angle_beta   90.00
_cell.angle_gamma   90.00
#
_symmetry.space_group_name_H-M   'P 1'
#
loop_
_entity.id
_entity.type
_entity.pdbx_description
1 polymer ?
#
loop_
_entity_poly.entity_id
_entity_poly.type
_entity_poly.pdbx_seq_one_letter_code
_entity_poly.pdbx_strand_id
1 'polypeptide(L)'
;LQEEAVAEDKADAKKGVTKKPSRMLKEEVDEEDIAAIVSKWTGIPVSKMLEGETQKLVQMEDRLRERVIGQELALTVVANAIRRSRAGLSDPKRPIGSFIFLGPTGVGKTETARALAEFLFDDEQAMVRIDMSEYMEKHAVSRLIGAPPGYVGYDEGGQLTEAVRRRPYSVILFDEIEKAHPDVFNVLLQVLDDGRLTDSKGRTVDFKNTVLIMTSNTGADKLTSAWAQGEDGFEEAKERVIDALKQTFRPEFLNRVDDIVVFHPLDDKELTHIVDLRLKDLEKLLADRRITLELTDDARKAIFKAGYDRAYGARPLKRAIQRLVQDKLAVKILDGTVLHGDHVLVDAGRDGLKFEVKNRVAESAAV
;
A
#
# COMPACT_ATOMS: atom_id res chain seq x y z
N LEU A 1 21.20 48.18 -1.47
CA LEU A 1 20.07 47.28 -1.73
C LEU A 1 19.15 47.12 -0.51
N GLN A 2 19.65 46.98 0.74
CA GLN A 2 18.80 46.90 1.96
C GLN A 2 18.23 48.28 2.35
N GLU A 3 18.98 49.33 2.19
CA GLU A 3 18.56 50.69 2.52
C GLU A 3 17.57 51.26 1.49
N GLU A 4 17.63 50.85 0.24
CA GLU A 4 16.70 51.23 -0.83
C GLU A 4 15.33 50.57 -0.66
N ALA A 5 15.29 49.28 -0.20
CA ALA A 5 14.05 48.57 0.07
C ALA A 5 13.24 49.16 1.25
N VAL A 6 13.95 49.66 2.29
CA VAL A 6 13.33 50.31 3.46
C VAL A 6 12.80 51.73 3.09
N ALA A 7 13.37 52.39 2.06
CA ALA A 7 12.90 53.70 1.62
C ALA A 7 11.63 53.59 0.75
N GLU A 8 11.48 52.53 -0.04
CA GLU A 8 10.26 52.27 -0.85
C GLU A 8 9.07 51.88 0.02
N ASP A 9 9.27 51.04 1.06
CA ASP A 9 8.19 50.66 2.01
C ASP A 9 7.60 51.88 2.77
N LYS A 10 8.39 52.89 3.01
CA LYS A 10 7.91 54.18 3.65
C LYS A 10 7.16 55.09 2.69
N ALA A 11 7.37 54.97 1.39
CA ALA A 11 6.68 55.78 0.41
C ALA A 11 5.29 55.23 0.06
N ASP A 12 5.12 53.91 0.07
CA ASP A 12 3.83 53.25 -0.25
C ASP A 12 2.83 53.27 0.90
N ALA A 13 3.29 53.32 2.15
CA ALA A 13 2.41 53.47 3.35
C ALA A 13 1.60 54.80 3.34
N LYS A 14 1.99 55.79 2.57
CA LYS A 14 1.28 57.09 2.45
C LYS A 14 0.18 57.11 1.37
N LYS A 15 0.04 56.07 0.55
CA LYS A 15 -0.91 56.04 -0.60
C LYS A 15 -2.11 55.11 -0.45
N GLY A 16 -2.30 54.45 0.68
CA GLY A 16 -3.50 53.68 1.00
C GLY A 16 -3.78 52.47 0.08
N VAL A 17 -2.78 51.97 -0.65
CA VAL A 17 -2.91 50.79 -1.52
C VAL A 17 -2.27 49.60 -0.82
N THR A 18 -3.08 48.72 -0.23
CA THR A 18 -2.66 47.45 0.34
C THR A 18 -2.31 46.44 -0.77
N LYS A 19 -1.22 46.67 -1.50
CA LYS A 19 -0.54 45.55 -2.19
C LYS A 19 0.44 44.91 -1.21
N LYS A 20 0.27 43.62 -0.91
CA LYS A 20 1.29 42.86 -0.18
C LYS A 20 2.60 43.00 -0.98
N PRO A 21 3.69 43.50 -0.36
CA PRO A 21 4.98 43.57 -1.05
C PRO A 21 5.40 42.15 -1.46
N SER A 22 5.64 41.94 -2.73
CA SER A 22 6.29 40.71 -3.20
C SER A 22 7.75 40.80 -2.84
N ARG A 23 8.12 40.39 -1.62
CA ARG A 23 9.51 40.24 -1.23
C ARG A 23 10.13 39.16 -2.12
N MET A 24 11.08 39.53 -2.96
CA MET A 24 11.81 38.59 -3.83
C MET A 24 12.70 37.62 -3.04
N LEU A 25 13.02 37.94 -1.79
CA LEU A 25 13.86 37.11 -0.91
C LEU A 25 13.22 37.11 0.50
N LYS A 26 12.94 35.93 1.03
CA LYS A 26 12.66 35.73 2.45
C LYS A 26 13.99 35.81 3.21
N GLU A 27 14.01 36.52 4.35
CA GLU A 27 15.18 36.62 5.22
C GLU A 27 15.40 35.35 6.07
N GLU A 28 14.32 34.57 6.29
CA GLU A 28 14.35 33.34 7.07
C GLU A 28 13.78 32.20 6.21
N VAL A 29 14.40 31.04 6.27
CA VAL A 29 13.90 29.78 5.66
C VAL A 29 13.07 29.06 6.69
N ASP A 30 11.79 28.88 6.41
CA ASP A 30 10.87 28.14 7.25
C ASP A 30 10.65 26.69 6.77
N GLU A 31 9.91 25.91 7.58
CA GLU A 31 9.61 24.51 7.26
C GLU A 31 8.80 24.38 5.95
N GLU A 32 7.97 25.38 5.62
CA GLU A 32 7.19 25.40 4.37
C GLU A 32 8.08 25.56 3.14
N ASP A 33 9.14 26.38 3.23
CA ASP A 33 10.09 26.58 2.15
C ASP A 33 10.89 25.30 1.85
N ILE A 34 11.33 24.61 2.91
CA ILE A 34 12.01 23.32 2.80
C ILE A 34 11.06 22.27 2.22
N ALA A 35 9.85 22.17 2.74
CA ALA A 35 8.83 21.23 2.25
C ALA A 35 8.47 21.49 0.78
N ALA A 36 8.39 22.76 0.35
CA ALA A 36 8.13 23.12 -1.05
C ALA A 36 9.24 22.67 -2.00
N ILE A 37 10.51 22.79 -1.59
CA ILE A 37 11.66 22.35 -2.39
C ILE A 37 11.69 20.81 -2.46
N VAL A 38 11.54 20.13 -1.31
CA VAL A 38 11.54 18.67 -1.25
C VAL A 38 10.34 18.10 -2.04
N SER A 39 9.18 18.75 -1.96
CA SER A 39 7.99 18.39 -2.74
C SER A 39 8.25 18.40 -4.26
N LYS A 40 8.99 19.41 -4.74
CA LYS A 40 9.38 19.48 -6.17
C LYS A 40 10.31 18.34 -6.60
N TRP A 41 11.15 17.85 -5.70
CA TRP A 41 12.09 16.76 -5.99
C TRP A 41 11.46 15.37 -5.87
N THR A 42 10.59 15.19 -4.89
CA THR A 42 10.00 13.89 -4.55
C THR A 42 8.62 13.67 -5.15
N GLY A 43 7.90 14.75 -5.51
CA GLY A 43 6.50 14.70 -5.91
C GLY A 43 5.50 14.57 -4.75
N ILE A 44 5.98 14.56 -3.49
CA ILE A 44 5.11 14.47 -2.31
C ILE A 44 4.49 15.84 -2.02
N PRO A 45 3.14 15.96 -1.85
CA PRO A 45 2.49 17.23 -1.55
C PRO A 45 3.00 17.90 -0.28
N VAL A 46 3.16 19.22 -0.29
CA VAL A 46 3.63 20.01 0.86
C VAL A 46 2.78 19.76 2.11
N SER A 47 1.46 19.63 1.96
CA SER A 47 0.54 19.35 3.07
C SER A 47 0.84 18.03 3.78
N LYS A 48 1.27 17.00 3.05
CA LYS A 48 1.70 15.73 3.63
C LYS A 48 3.02 15.85 4.40
N MET A 49 3.93 16.72 3.96
CA MET A 49 5.23 16.93 4.61
C MET A 49 5.13 17.73 5.91
N LEU A 50 4.17 18.67 5.98
CA LEU A 50 3.95 19.53 7.13
C LEU A 50 3.01 18.93 8.18
N GLU A 51 2.41 17.78 7.88
CA GLU A 51 1.54 17.10 8.83
C GLU A 51 2.36 16.51 9.97
N GLY A 52 2.01 16.88 11.20
CA GLY A 52 2.68 16.34 12.39
C GLY A 52 2.56 14.81 12.46
N GLU A 53 3.69 14.11 12.62
CA GLU A 53 3.74 12.64 12.69
C GLU A 53 2.76 12.07 13.72
N THR A 54 2.62 12.74 14.87
CA THR A 54 1.68 12.34 15.93
C THR A 54 0.23 12.35 15.45
N GLN A 55 -0.19 13.41 14.75
CA GLN A 55 -1.56 13.53 14.24
C GLN A 55 -1.83 12.49 13.15
N LYS A 56 -0.86 12.27 12.26
CA LYS A 56 -0.89 11.23 11.23
C LYS A 56 -1.10 9.84 11.86
N LEU A 57 -0.35 9.50 12.92
CA LEU A 57 -0.47 8.22 13.62
C LEU A 57 -1.80 8.05 14.36
N VAL A 58 -2.40 9.11 14.89
CA VAL A 58 -3.72 9.05 15.54
C VAL A 58 -4.80 8.68 14.53
N GLN A 59 -4.71 9.16 13.28
CA GLN A 59 -5.69 8.92 12.21
C GLN A 59 -5.32 7.72 11.32
N MET A 60 -4.40 6.87 11.75
CA MET A 60 -3.84 5.80 10.93
C MET A 60 -4.89 4.82 10.41
N GLU A 61 -5.81 4.36 11.27
CA GLU A 61 -6.85 3.40 10.86
C GLU A 61 -7.77 4.00 9.79
N ASP A 62 -8.19 5.26 9.93
CA ASP A 62 -9.09 5.91 8.99
C ASP A 62 -8.44 6.03 7.61
N ARG A 63 -7.17 6.38 7.55
CA ARG A 63 -6.42 6.44 6.29
C ARG A 63 -6.19 5.08 5.66
N LEU A 64 -5.91 4.08 6.47
CA LEU A 64 -5.76 2.71 5.96
C LEU A 64 -7.08 2.16 5.42
N ARG A 65 -8.24 2.51 6.03
CA ARG A 65 -9.59 2.16 5.56
C ARG A 65 -9.91 2.72 4.19
N GLU A 66 -9.32 3.83 3.78
CA GLU A 66 -9.50 4.38 2.43
C GLU A 66 -9.04 3.40 1.33
N ARG A 67 -8.09 2.50 1.64
CA ARG A 67 -7.53 1.52 0.71
C ARG A 67 -7.86 0.08 1.05
N VAL A 68 -7.95 -0.26 2.33
CA VAL A 68 -8.18 -1.62 2.82
C VAL A 68 -9.58 -1.73 3.38
N ILE A 69 -10.44 -2.44 2.66
CA ILE A 69 -11.86 -2.58 3.00
C ILE A 69 -12.09 -3.83 3.84
N GLY A 70 -12.95 -3.69 4.85
CA GLY A 70 -13.51 -4.80 5.62
C GLY A 70 -12.55 -5.47 6.62
N GLN A 71 -11.38 -4.91 6.92
CA GLN A 71 -10.39 -5.54 7.80
C GLN A 71 -10.12 -4.71 9.07
N GLU A 72 -11.18 -4.20 9.71
CA GLU A 72 -11.10 -3.23 10.81
C GLU A 72 -10.21 -3.71 11.97
N LEU A 73 -10.43 -4.95 12.42
CA LEU A 73 -9.65 -5.54 13.52
C LEU A 73 -8.16 -5.66 13.15
N ALA A 74 -7.89 -6.09 11.91
CA ALA A 74 -6.53 -6.22 11.40
C ALA A 74 -5.81 -4.86 11.38
N LEU A 75 -6.48 -3.83 10.87
CA LEU A 75 -5.94 -2.47 10.82
C LEU A 75 -5.68 -1.90 12.21
N THR A 76 -6.59 -2.13 13.15
CA THR A 76 -6.45 -1.68 14.55
C THR A 76 -5.25 -2.33 15.24
N VAL A 77 -5.05 -3.64 15.08
CA VAL A 77 -3.91 -4.36 15.67
C VAL A 77 -2.59 -3.81 15.13
N VAL A 78 -2.50 -3.64 13.81
CA VAL A 78 -1.30 -3.11 13.14
C VAL A 78 -1.03 -1.67 13.57
N ALA A 79 -2.05 -0.81 13.59
CA ALA A 79 -1.92 0.59 14.00
C ALA A 79 -1.44 0.72 15.45
N ASN A 80 -1.98 -0.08 16.36
CA ASN A 80 -1.57 -0.07 17.77
C ASN A 80 -0.11 -0.52 17.96
N ALA A 81 0.35 -1.52 17.22
CA ALA A 81 1.74 -1.96 17.29
C ALA A 81 2.71 -0.87 16.79
N ILE A 82 2.38 -0.22 15.67
CA ILE A 82 3.17 0.88 15.13
C ILE A 82 3.17 2.08 16.07
N ARG A 83 2.03 2.44 16.67
CA ARG A 83 1.95 3.51 17.68
C ARG A 83 2.82 3.21 18.89
N ARG A 84 2.81 1.97 19.41
CA ARG A 84 3.68 1.56 20.53
C ARG A 84 5.15 1.78 20.18
N SER A 85 5.57 1.37 19.00
CA SER A 85 6.94 1.54 18.52
C SER A 85 7.32 3.02 18.40
N ARG A 86 6.48 3.83 17.75
CA ARG A 86 6.74 5.28 17.57
C ARG A 86 6.67 6.08 18.86
N ALA A 87 5.89 5.63 19.84
CA ALA A 87 5.85 6.22 21.18
C ALA A 87 7.06 5.81 22.08
N GLY A 88 7.98 4.99 21.56
CA GLY A 88 9.13 4.51 22.34
C GLY A 88 8.79 3.46 23.41
N LEU A 89 7.62 2.81 23.28
CA LEU A 89 7.14 1.77 24.22
C LEU A 89 7.49 0.35 23.76
N SER A 90 8.27 0.20 22.69
CA SER A 90 8.78 -1.07 22.18
C SER A 90 10.32 -1.11 22.30
N ASP A 91 10.92 -2.30 22.18
CA ASP A 91 12.37 -2.45 22.17
C ASP A 91 13.00 -1.70 20.97
N PRO A 92 13.86 -0.70 21.18
CA PRO A 92 14.46 0.12 20.13
C PRO A 92 15.42 -0.66 19.23
N LYS A 93 15.78 -1.88 19.60
CA LYS A 93 16.63 -2.77 18.78
C LYS A 93 15.83 -3.52 17.73
N ARG A 94 14.51 -3.65 17.88
CA ARG A 94 13.64 -4.42 16.99
C ARG A 94 13.11 -3.58 15.83
N PRO A 95 12.61 -4.18 14.74
CA PRO A 95 11.84 -3.50 13.71
C PRO A 95 10.65 -2.71 14.28
N ILE A 96 10.13 -1.73 13.53
CA ILE A 96 8.95 -0.93 13.92
C ILE A 96 7.76 -1.83 14.26
N GLY A 97 7.58 -2.92 13.51
CA GLY A 97 6.57 -3.93 13.75
C GLY A 97 6.83 -5.18 12.92
N SER A 98 6.36 -6.30 13.42
CA SER A 98 6.47 -7.61 12.77
C SER A 98 5.16 -8.36 12.88
N PHE A 99 4.59 -8.78 11.73
CA PHE A 99 3.24 -9.32 11.65
C PHE A 99 3.19 -10.58 10.81
N ILE A 100 2.35 -11.55 11.22
CA ILE A 100 1.91 -12.65 10.37
C ILE A 100 0.46 -12.39 9.96
N PHE A 101 0.20 -12.23 8.67
CA PHE A 101 -1.12 -12.04 8.09
C PHE A 101 -1.67 -13.36 7.60
N LEU A 102 -2.68 -13.88 8.28
CA LEU A 102 -3.37 -15.14 7.93
C LEU A 102 -4.68 -14.86 7.22
N GLY A 103 -5.06 -15.71 6.30
CA GLY A 103 -6.37 -15.64 5.67
C GLY A 103 -6.39 -16.06 4.21
N PRO A 104 -7.58 -16.11 3.60
CA PRO A 104 -7.74 -16.50 2.20
C PRO A 104 -7.01 -15.58 1.23
N THR A 105 -6.89 -16.03 -0.01
CA THR A 105 -6.35 -15.20 -1.09
C THR A 105 -7.34 -14.08 -1.44
N GLY A 106 -6.82 -12.86 -1.69
CA GLY A 106 -7.65 -11.76 -2.19
C GLY A 106 -8.45 -11.00 -1.13
N VAL A 107 -8.17 -11.17 0.17
CA VAL A 107 -8.83 -10.46 1.28
C VAL A 107 -8.15 -9.15 1.68
N GLY A 108 -7.03 -8.78 1.04
CA GLY A 108 -6.37 -7.50 1.30
C GLY A 108 -5.01 -7.57 1.98
N LYS A 109 -4.44 -8.75 2.32
CA LYS A 109 -3.13 -8.87 2.99
C LYS A 109 -2.01 -8.06 2.33
N THR A 110 -1.81 -8.23 1.03
CA THR A 110 -0.79 -7.48 0.27
C THR A 110 -1.16 -6.00 0.11
N GLU A 111 -2.45 -5.67 0.00
CA GLU A 111 -2.91 -4.28 -0.09
C GLU A 111 -2.66 -3.53 1.22
N THR A 112 -2.83 -4.19 2.37
CA THR A 112 -2.48 -3.63 3.69
C THR A 112 -0.99 -3.30 3.77
N ALA A 113 -0.11 -4.16 3.27
CA ALA A 113 1.33 -3.89 3.22
C ALA A 113 1.66 -2.66 2.36
N ARG A 114 1.00 -2.48 1.21
CA ARG A 114 1.15 -1.29 0.36
C ARG A 114 0.61 -0.03 1.01
N ALA A 115 -0.58 -0.12 1.60
CA ALA A 115 -1.18 1.00 2.31
C ALA A 115 -0.30 1.45 3.48
N LEU A 116 0.34 0.52 4.19
CA LEU A 116 1.31 0.82 5.23
C LEU A 116 2.57 1.50 4.69
N ALA A 117 3.10 1.06 3.56
CA ALA A 117 4.27 1.68 2.95
C ALA A 117 3.96 3.13 2.54
N GLU A 118 2.82 3.37 1.89
CA GLU A 118 2.37 4.72 1.55
C GLU A 118 2.12 5.57 2.79
N PHE A 119 1.49 5.01 3.81
CA PHE A 119 1.18 5.74 5.04
C PHE A 119 2.42 6.14 5.84
N LEU A 120 3.37 5.20 6.04
CA LEU A 120 4.55 5.41 6.89
C LEU A 120 5.67 6.17 6.18
N PHE A 121 5.84 5.95 4.88
CA PHE A 121 6.99 6.41 4.12
C PHE A 121 6.63 7.30 2.93
N ASP A 122 5.34 7.66 2.79
CA ASP A 122 4.79 8.50 1.72
C ASP A 122 5.11 8.00 0.29
N ASP A 123 5.45 6.70 0.17
CA ASP A 123 5.80 6.04 -1.10
C ASP A 123 5.27 4.60 -1.11
N GLU A 124 4.32 4.29 -1.99
CA GLU A 124 3.84 2.92 -2.18
C GLU A 124 4.96 1.95 -2.62
N GLN A 125 5.99 2.47 -3.29
CA GLN A 125 7.15 1.70 -3.72
C GLN A 125 8.17 1.45 -2.60
N ALA A 126 7.98 2.05 -1.40
CA ALA A 126 8.73 1.71 -0.21
C ALA A 126 8.36 0.32 0.36
N MET A 127 7.85 -0.57 -0.50
CA MET A 127 7.55 -1.96 -0.19
C MET A 127 8.50 -2.89 -0.95
N VAL A 128 9.23 -3.73 -0.20
CA VAL A 128 10.06 -4.81 -0.74
C VAL A 128 9.27 -6.12 -0.63
N ARG A 129 8.90 -6.72 -1.75
CA ARG A 129 8.18 -8.00 -1.77
C ARG A 129 9.14 -9.13 -2.12
N ILE A 130 9.13 -10.18 -1.31
CA ILE A 130 9.90 -11.41 -1.48
C ILE A 130 8.94 -12.59 -1.43
N ASP A 131 8.83 -13.33 -2.53
CA ASP A 131 7.98 -14.52 -2.63
C ASP A 131 8.74 -15.73 -2.07
N MET A 132 8.24 -16.31 -0.99
CA MET A 132 8.90 -17.43 -0.31
C MET A 132 8.83 -18.74 -1.09
N SER A 133 7.98 -18.83 -2.12
CA SER A 133 7.99 -19.97 -3.04
C SER A 133 9.30 -20.11 -3.83
N GLU A 134 10.06 -19.01 -3.97
CA GLU A 134 11.40 -19.02 -4.57
C GLU A 134 12.50 -19.48 -3.61
N TYR A 135 12.18 -19.65 -2.31
CA TYR A 135 13.11 -19.95 -1.22
C TYR A 135 12.78 -21.27 -0.51
N MET A 136 12.23 -22.23 -1.24
CA MET A 136 11.88 -23.57 -0.75
C MET A 136 13.10 -24.46 -0.52
N GLU A 137 14.21 -24.19 -1.20
CA GLU A 137 15.41 -25.00 -1.16
C GLU A 137 16.52 -24.31 -0.35
N LYS A 138 17.37 -25.13 0.31
CA LYS A 138 18.44 -24.64 1.18
C LYS A 138 19.39 -23.66 0.49
N HIS A 139 19.76 -23.95 -0.76
CA HIS A 139 20.68 -23.08 -1.51
C HIS A 139 20.04 -21.73 -1.90
N ALA A 140 18.71 -21.64 -1.96
CA ALA A 140 18.02 -20.39 -2.23
C ALA A 140 18.15 -19.39 -1.08
N VAL A 141 18.36 -19.85 0.16
CA VAL A 141 18.52 -18.96 1.34
C VAL A 141 19.72 -18.02 1.18
N SER A 142 20.81 -18.49 0.55
CA SER A 142 21.96 -17.64 0.25
C SER A 142 21.64 -16.46 -0.66
N ARG A 143 20.57 -16.52 -1.46
CA ARG A 143 20.13 -15.38 -2.26
C ARG A 143 19.52 -14.26 -1.41
N LEU A 144 19.02 -14.56 -0.19
CA LEU A 144 18.50 -13.53 0.72
C LEU A 144 19.61 -12.67 1.31
N ILE A 145 20.71 -13.30 1.74
CA ILE A 145 21.80 -12.66 2.48
C ILE A 145 23.08 -12.48 1.65
N GLY A 146 23.12 -13.07 0.47
CA GLY A 146 24.27 -13.10 -0.44
C GLY A 146 24.99 -14.45 -0.44
N ALA A 147 25.61 -14.81 -1.57
CA ALA A 147 26.41 -16.02 -1.70
C ALA A 147 27.75 -15.87 -0.95
N PRO A 148 28.29 -16.95 -0.35
CA PRO A 148 29.62 -16.94 0.23
C PRO A 148 30.71 -16.65 -0.80
N PRO A 149 31.91 -16.20 -0.37
CA PRO A 149 33.04 -15.98 -1.26
C PRO A 149 33.37 -17.22 -2.09
N GLY A 150 33.58 -17.04 -3.39
CA GLY A 150 33.88 -18.10 -4.33
C GLY A 150 32.68 -18.81 -4.97
N TYR A 151 31.46 -18.46 -4.60
CA TYR A 151 30.21 -18.95 -5.23
C TYR A 151 29.67 -17.97 -6.25
N VAL A 152 28.92 -18.48 -7.24
CA VAL A 152 28.21 -17.67 -8.24
C VAL A 152 27.19 -16.77 -7.54
N GLY A 153 27.17 -15.46 -7.90
CA GLY A 153 26.30 -14.47 -7.29
C GLY A 153 26.88 -13.74 -6.07
N TYR A 154 28.15 -13.98 -5.70
CA TYR A 154 28.80 -13.26 -4.60
C TYR A 154 28.82 -11.74 -4.79
N ASP A 155 29.08 -11.28 -6.02
CA ASP A 155 29.15 -9.83 -6.32
C ASP A 155 27.78 -9.13 -6.29
N GLU A 156 26.70 -9.85 -6.56
CA GLU A 156 25.34 -9.32 -6.61
C GLU A 156 24.80 -8.93 -5.22
N GLY A 157 25.34 -9.56 -4.15
CA GLY A 157 24.84 -9.37 -2.78
C GLY A 157 23.51 -10.12 -2.52
N GLY A 158 22.99 -10.02 -1.30
CA GLY A 158 21.73 -10.64 -0.95
C GLY A 158 20.52 -9.79 -1.33
N GLN A 159 19.49 -10.41 -1.87
CA GLN A 159 18.27 -9.72 -2.31
C GLN A 159 17.61 -8.93 -1.18
N LEU A 160 17.47 -9.52 0.01
CA LEU A 160 16.92 -8.87 1.18
C LEU A 160 17.86 -7.78 1.72
N THR A 161 19.14 -8.12 1.91
CA THR A 161 20.11 -7.20 2.51
C THR A 161 20.41 -6.00 1.63
N GLU A 162 20.53 -6.18 0.30
CA GLU A 162 20.73 -5.06 -0.63
C GLU A 162 19.48 -4.17 -0.77
N ALA A 163 18.27 -4.77 -0.75
CA ALA A 163 17.03 -4.01 -0.81
C ALA A 163 16.88 -3.08 0.41
N VAL A 164 17.08 -3.60 1.63
CA VAL A 164 16.99 -2.82 2.86
C VAL A 164 18.14 -1.81 2.98
N ARG A 165 19.35 -2.17 2.57
CA ARG A 165 20.48 -1.24 2.54
C ARG A 165 20.22 -0.01 1.65
N ARG A 166 19.53 -0.21 0.52
CA ARG A 166 19.14 0.88 -0.39
C ARG A 166 17.94 1.69 0.10
N ARG A 167 17.00 1.01 0.79
CA ARG A 167 15.77 1.62 1.32
C ARG A 167 15.57 1.18 2.77
N PRO A 168 16.27 1.81 3.74
CA PRO A 168 16.19 1.43 5.16
C PRO A 168 14.81 1.72 5.79
N TYR A 169 14.04 2.62 5.20
CA TYR A 169 12.66 2.91 5.55
C TYR A 169 11.74 2.20 4.57
N SER A 170 11.29 1.00 4.91
CA SER A 170 10.48 0.18 4.00
C SER A 170 9.59 -0.82 4.73
N VAL A 171 8.53 -1.25 4.06
CA VAL A 171 7.74 -2.43 4.44
C VAL A 171 8.30 -3.63 3.69
N ILE A 172 8.68 -4.67 4.42
CA ILE A 172 9.19 -5.92 3.84
C ILE A 172 8.08 -6.94 3.92
N LEU A 173 7.61 -7.40 2.77
CA LEU A 173 6.56 -8.39 2.63
C LEU A 173 7.17 -9.74 2.21
N PHE A 174 7.14 -10.72 3.11
CA PHE A 174 7.42 -12.12 2.81
C PHE A 174 6.12 -12.83 2.45
N ASP A 175 5.91 -13.09 1.18
CA ASP A 175 4.66 -13.69 0.69
C ASP A 175 4.76 -15.22 0.75
N GLU A 176 3.68 -15.88 1.22
CA GLU A 176 3.58 -17.36 1.37
C GLU A 176 4.69 -17.97 2.26
N ILE A 177 4.86 -17.39 3.47
CA ILE A 177 5.94 -17.73 4.41
C ILE A 177 5.99 -19.23 4.78
N GLU A 178 4.85 -19.94 4.71
CA GLU A 178 4.77 -21.38 4.94
C GLU A 178 5.55 -22.23 3.93
N LYS A 179 5.89 -21.67 2.78
CA LYS A 179 6.67 -22.35 1.73
C LYS A 179 8.19 -22.23 1.92
N ALA A 180 8.61 -21.33 2.81
CA ALA A 180 10.02 -21.06 3.01
C ALA A 180 10.78 -22.28 3.59
N HIS A 181 12.02 -22.46 3.14
CA HIS A 181 12.94 -23.44 3.76
C HIS A 181 13.17 -23.08 5.25
N PRO A 182 13.31 -24.07 6.16
CA PRO A 182 13.55 -23.82 7.59
C PRO A 182 14.70 -22.86 7.90
N ASP A 183 15.76 -22.81 7.09
CA ASP A 183 16.89 -21.91 7.29
C ASP A 183 16.53 -20.43 7.06
N VAL A 184 15.46 -20.13 6.33
CA VAL A 184 14.92 -18.74 6.20
C VAL A 184 14.49 -18.21 7.56
N PHE A 185 13.86 -19.06 8.38
CA PHE A 185 13.42 -18.64 9.73
C PHE A 185 14.58 -18.30 10.64
N ASN A 186 15.74 -18.96 10.49
CA ASN A 186 16.94 -18.62 11.24
C ASN A 186 17.46 -17.22 10.88
N VAL A 187 17.37 -16.84 9.59
CA VAL A 187 17.69 -15.47 9.13
C VAL A 187 16.70 -14.46 9.69
N LEU A 188 15.39 -14.78 9.64
CA LEU A 188 14.35 -13.89 10.16
C LEU A 188 14.43 -13.72 11.68
N LEU A 189 14.78 -14.76 12.44
CA LEU A 189 14.98 -14.66 13.89
C LEU A 189 16.04 -13.62 14.24
N GLN A 190 17.16 -13.56 13.51
CA GLN A 190 18.19 -12.55 13.73
C GLN A 190 17.64 -11.12 13.50
N VAL A 191 16.83 -10.93 12.46
CA VAL A 191 16.17 -9.64 12.18
C VAL A 191 15.17 -9.27 13.27
N LEU A 192 14.35 -10.23 13.71
CA LEU A 192 13.30 -10.02 14.72
C LEU A 192 13.87 -9.73 16.11
N ASP A 193 15.02 -10.32 16.47
CA ASP A 193 15.64 -10.14 17.78
C ASP A 193 16.54 -8.92 17.84
N ASP A 194 17.48 -8.80 16.89
CA ASP A 194 18.54 -7.80 16.90
C ASP A 194 18.25 -6.58 16.02
N GLY A 195 17.18 -6.62 15.16
CA GLY A 195 16.89 -5.60 14.16
C GLY A 195 18.02 -5.37 13.16
N ARG A 196 18.86 -6.38 12.95
CA ARG A 196 19.99 -6.31 12.02
C ARG A 196 20.28 -7.66 11.39
N LEU A 197 20.91 -7.64 10.25
CA LEU A 197 21.34 -8.85 9.53
C LEU A 197 22.72 -8.61 8.91
N THR A 198 23.64 -9.54 9.10
CA THR A 198 24.96 -9.47 8.48
C THR A 198 24.93 -10.22 7.14
N ASP A 199 25.31 -9.53 6.07
CA ASP A 199 25.39 -10.10 4.73
C ASP A 199 26.63 -11.00 4.57
N SER A 200 26.69 -11.72 3.45
CA SER A 200 27.83 -12.60 3.11
C SER A 200 29.17 -11.87 2.93
N LYS A 201 29.15 -10.54 2.79
CA LYS A 201 30.34 -9.67 2.69
C LYS A 201 30.76 -9.13 4.06
N GLY A 202 30.12 -9.54 5.15
CA GLY A 202 30.39 -9.08 6.52
C GLY A 202 29.81 -7.70 6.84
N ARG A 203 28.96 -7.14 5.99
CA ARG A 203 28.32 -5.83 6.24
C ARG A 203 27.05 -6.03 7.05
N THR A 204 26.87 -5.26 8.09
CA THR A 204 25.65 -5.26 8.90
C THR A 204 24.62 -4.33 8.28
N VAL A 205 23.40 -4.83 8.02
CA VAL A 205 22.25 -4.10 7.51
C VAL A 205 21.28 -3.88 8.67
N ASP A 206 20.81 -2.65 8.83
CA ASP A 206 19.88 -2.23 9.89
C ASP A 206 18.43 -2.35 9.42
N PHE A 207 17.59 -3.04 10.21
CA PHE A 207 16.18 -3.28 9.96
C PHE A 207 15.26 -2.53 10.94
N LYS A 208 15.81 -1.72 11.86
CA LYS A 208 15.02 -1.06 12.91
C LYS A 208 13.96 -0.11 12.38
N ASN A 209 14.17 0.47 11.20
CA ASN A 209 13.22 1.37 10.54
C ASN A 209 12.30 0.64 9.54
N THR A 210 12.24 -0.68 9.59
CA THR A 210 11.38 -1.48 8.70
C THR A 210 10.16 -2.01 9.43
N VAL A 211 9.10 -2.31 8.67
CA VAL A 211 7.96 -3.11 9.10
C VAL A 211 8.04 -4.46 8.37
N LEU A 212 7.99 -5.56 9.11
CA LEU A 212 8.04 -6.91 8.57
C LEU A 212 6.63 -7.49 8.51
N ILE A 213 6.20 -7.92 7.34
CA ILE A 213 4.90 -8.56 7.13
C ILE A 213 5.14 -9.92 6.46
N MET A 214 4.64 -10.97 7.05
CA MET A 214 4.68 -12.32 6.53
C MET A 214 3.25 -12.75 6.20
N THR A 215 2.94 -13.11 4.96
CA THR A 215 1.60 -13.61 4.62
C THR A 215 1.57 -15.12 4.60
N SER A 216 0.45 -15.69 5.02
CA SER A 216 0.20 -17.12 4.92
C SER A 216 -1.25 -17.40 4.55
N ASN A 217 -1.43 -18.47 3.78
CA ASN A 217 -2.75 -19.01 3.43
C ASN A 217 -3.09 -20.28 4.25
N THR A 218 -2.30 -20.59 5.28
CA THR A 218 -2.53 -21.75 6.15
C THR A 218 -3.92 -21.66 6.78
N GLY A 219 -4.72 -22.71 6.62
CA GLY A 219 -6.07 -22.79 7.16
C GLY A 219 -7.11 -21.88 6.48
N ALA A 220 -6.82 -21.30 5.34
CA ALA A 220 -7.72 -20.42 4.59
C ALA A 220 -9.09 -21.07 4.30
N ASP A 221 -9.10 -22.37 3.97
CA ASP A 221 -10.34 -23.12 3.70
C ASP A 221 -11.25 -23.18 4.91
N LYS A 222 -10.67 -23.36 6.11
CA LYS A 222 -11.42 -23.40 7.37
C LYS A 222 -12.04 -22.05 7.68
N LEU A 223 -11.28 -20.95 7.48
CA LEU A 223 -11.78 -19.59 7.68
C LEU A 223 -12.91 -19.25 6.71
N THR A 224 -12.77 -19.63 5.44
CA THR A 224 -13.80 -19.37 4.42
C THR A 224 -15.09 -20.14 4.69
N SER A 225 -14.99 -21.39 5.12
CA SER A 225 -16.14 -22.23 5.45
C SER A 225 -16.86 -21.75 6.73
N ALA A 226 -16.10 -21.29 7.72
CA ALA A 226 -16.63 -20.80 8.98
C ALA A 226 -17.29 -19.43 8.85
N TRP A 227 -16.74 -18.53 8.02
CA TRP A 227 -17.32 -17.21 7.73
C TRP A 227 -18.75 -17.32 7.19
N ALA A 228 -19.03 -18.35 6.40
CA ALA A 228 -20.37 -18.64 5.90
C ALA A 228 -21.38 -19.06 7.00
N GLN A 229 -20.90 -19.42 8.21
CA GLN A 229 -21.71 -19.81 9.37
C GLN A 229 -21.95 -18.65 10.34
N GLY A 230 -21.36 -17.47 10.11
CA GLY A 230 -21.47 -16.29 10.93
C GLY A 230 -20.25 -16.01 11.80
N GLU A 231 -20.32 -14.94 12.60
CA GLU A 231 -19.19 -14.45 13.41
C GLU A 231 -18.70 -15.46 14.43
N ASP A 232 -19.61 -16.14 15.15
CA ASP A 232 -19.24 -17.15 16.16
C ASP A 232 -18.44 -18.30 15.53
N GLY A 233 -18.87 -18.79 14.37
CA GLY A 233 -18.15 -19.82 13.63
C GLY A 233 -16.78 -19.38 13.15
N PHE A 234 -16.65 -18.08 12.81
CA PHE A 234 -15.37 -17.50 12.39
C PHE A 234 -14.36 -17.41 13.55
N GLU A 235 -14.79 -16.97 14.74
CA GLU A 235 -13.88 -16.89 15.90
C GLU A 235 -13.36 -18.27 16.32
N GLU A 236 -14.22 -19.32 16.32
CA GLU A 236 -13.76 -20.69 16.56
C GLU A 236 -12.75 -21.17 15.50
N ALA A 237 -13.00 -20.84 14.22
CA ALA A 237 -12.09 -21.23 13.15
C ALA A 237 -10.76 -20.48 13.23
N LYS A 238 -10.77 -19.22 13.64
CA LYS A 238 -9.59 -18.38 13.88
C LYS A 238 -8.67 -19.02 14.92
N GLU A 239 -9.22 -19.46 16.06
CA GLU A 239 -8.44 -20.16 17.09
C GLU A 239 -7.79 -21.44 16.54
N ARG A 240 -8.56 -22.26 15.80
CA ARG A 240 -8.05 -23.49 15.19
C ARG A 240 -6.96 -23.24 14.14
N VAL A 241 -7.05 -22.13 13.41
CA VAL A 241 -6.04 -21.73 12.42
C VAL A 241 -4.77 -21.21 13.09
N ILE A 242 -4.91 -20.46 14.17
CA ILE A 242 -3.76 -20.03 15.00
C ILE A 242 -3.07 -21.27 15.61
N ASP A 243 -3.82 -22.26 16.07
CA ASP A 243 -3.23 -23.50 16.60
C ASP A 243 -2.54 -24.32 15.50
N ALA A 244 -3.11 -24.39 14.30
CA ALA A 244 -2.44 -25.01 13.15
C ALA A 244 -1.14 -24.28 12.78
N LEU A 245 -1.12 -22.95 12.88
CA LEU A 245 0.08 -22.14 12.70
C LEU A 245 1.16 -22.50 13.73
N LYS A 246 0.80 -22.65 15.02
CA LYS A 246 1.71 -23.06 16.08
C LYS A 246 2.32 -24.46 15.86
N GLN A 247 1.61 -25.33 15.12
CA GLN A 247 2.14 -26.64 14.74
C GLN A 247 3.09 -26.57 13.53
N THR A 248 2.89 -25.58 12.67
CA THR A 248 3.70 -25.39 11.44
C THR A 248 5.00 -24.66 11.72
N PHE A 249 4.96 -23.64 12.58
CA PHE A 249 6.11 -22.80 12.89
C PHE A 249 6.66 -23.08 14.28
N ARG A 250 7.97 -22.94 14.43
CA ARG A 250 8.63 -23.13 15.73
C ARG A 250 8.12 -22.07 16.74
N PRO A 251 7.85 -22.47 18.01
CA PRO A 251 7.38 -21.54 19.03
C PRO A 251 8.32 -20.34 19.23
N GLU A 252 9.64 -20.56 19.12
CA GLU A 252 10.64 -19.50 19.22
C GLU A 252 10.45 -18.40 18.17
N PHE A 253 10.03 -18.75 16.96
CA PHE A 253 9.76 -17.80 15.89
C PHE A 253 8.47 -17.01 16.15
N LEU A 254 7.38 -17.71 16.50
CA LEU A 254 6.09 -17.08 16.75
C LEU A 254 6.14 -16.10 17.94
N ASN A 255 6.94 -16.42 18.98
CA ASN A 255 7.13 -15.56 20.15
C ASN A 255 7.92 -14.27 19.87
N ARG A 256 8.55 -14.16 18.68
CA ARG A 256 9.30 -12.97 18.25
C ARG A 256 8.48 -12.04 17.37
N VAL A 257 7.40 -12.54 16.80
CA VAL A 257 6.45 -11.76 16.02
C VAL A 257 5.55 -10.96 16.97
N ASP A 258 5.32 -9.70 16.67
CA ASP A 258 4.52 -8.82 17.55
C ASP A 258 3.05 -9.23 17.58
N ASP A 259 2.46 -9.52 16.40
CA ASP A 259 1.06 -9.93 16.32
C ASP A 259 0.78 -10.87 15.15
N ILE A 260 -0.18 -11.79 15.36
CA ILE A 260 -0.75 -12.65 14.34
C ILE A 260 -2.13 -12.11 13.98
N VAL A 261 -2.26 -11.62 12.76
CA VAL A 261 -3.44 -10.91 12.28
C VAL A 261 -4.24 -11.80 11.33
N VAL A 262 -5.47 -12.12 11.70
CA VAL A 262 -6.35 -12.96 10.87
C VAL A 262 -7.29 -12.08 10.06
N PHE A 263 -7.21 -12.22 8.75
CA PHE A 263 -8.06 -11.55 7.77
C PHE A 263 -9.29 -12.41 7.48
N HIS A 264 -10.47 -11.82 7.57
CA HIS A 264 -11.71 -12.52 7.24
C HIS A 264 -12.00 -12.47 5.73
N PRO A 265 -12.78 -13.43 5.21
CA PRO A 265 -13.31 -13.35 3.85
C PRO A 265 -14.17 -12.10 3.67
N LEU A 266 -14.13 -11.51 2.48
CA LEU A 266 -14.88 -10.30 2.17
C LEU A 266 -16.34 -10.63 1.84
N ASP A 267 -17.27 -9.81 2.34
CA ASP A 267 -18.68 -9.89 2.00
C ASP A 267 -19.02 -9.17 0.67
N ASP A 268 -20.25 -9.28 0.20
CA ASP A 268 -20.69 -8.69 -1.07
C ASP A 268 -20.65 -7.15 -1.04
N LYS A 269 -20.88 -6.52 0.13
CA LYS A 269 -20.84 -5.06 0.28
C LYS A 269 -19.38 -4.55 0.22
N GLU A 270 -18.49 -5.24 0.92
CA GLU A 270 -17.07 -4.96 0.92
C GLU A 270 -16.47 -5.10 -0.48
N LEU A 271 -16.84 -6.17 -1.19
CA LEU A 271 -16.41 -6.39 -2.56
C LEU A 271 -16.95 -5.33 -3.54
N THR A 272 -18.19 -4.87 -3.34
CA THR A 272 -18.75 -3.75 -4.12
C THR A 272 -17.96 -2.47 -3.88
N HIS A 273 -17.60 -2.18 -2.63
CA HIS A 273 -16.76 -1.04 -2.29
C HIS A 273 -15.37 -1.12 -2.93
N ILE A 274 -14.79 -2.33 -3.01
CA ILE A 274 -13.53 -2.55 -3.73
C ILE A 274 -13.66 -2.25 -5.22
N VAL A 275 -14.79 -2.59 -5.85
CA VAL A 275 -15.06 -2.21 -7.25
C VAL A 275 -15.02 -0.68 -7.39
N ASP A 276 -15.70 0.06 -6.50
CA ASP A 276 -15.71 1.53 -6.54
C ASP A 276 -14.31 2.12 -6.36
N LEU A 277 -13.48 1.58 -5.46
CA LEU A 277 -12.08 2.01 -5.31
C LEU A 277 -11.26 1.78 -6.59
N ARG A 278 -11.41 0.62 -7.22
CA ARG A 278 -10.69 0.33 -8.48
C ARG A 278 -11.18 1.19 -9.66
N LEU A 279 -12.43 1.60 -9.64
CA LEU A 279 -12.96 2.55 -10.62
C LEU A 279 -12.37 3.96 -10.40
N LYS A 280 -12.24 4.40 -9.14
CA LYS A 280 -11.52 5.66 -8.83
C LYS A 280 -10.07 5.65 -9.31
N ASP A 281 -9.38 4.51 -9.23
CA ASP A 281 -8.03 4.39 -9.77
C ASP A 281 -8.03 4.55 -11.30
N LEU A 282 -9.05 4.01 -11.99
CA LEU A 282 -9.23 4.23 -13.43
C LEU A 282 -9.55 5.68 -13.76
N GLU A 283 -10.39 6.35 -12.97
CA GLU A 283 -10.71 7.78 -13.15
C GLU A 283 -9.46 8.66 -13.06
N LYS A 284 -8.53 8.36 -12.14
CA LYS A 284 -7.24 9.06 -12.06
C LYS A 284 -6.42 8.93 -13.35
N LEU A 285 -6.44 7.75 -13.99
CA LEU A 285 -5.75 7.54 -15.28
C LEU A 285 -6.43 8.29 -16.44
N LEU A 286 -7.73 8.54 -16.34
CA LEU A 286 -8.51 9.28 -17.33
C LEU A 286 -8.44 10.81 -17.13
N ALA A 287 -7.97 11.26 -15.94
CA ALA A 287 -7.90 12.68 -15.59
C ALA A 287 -7.07 13.52 -16.56
N ASP A 288 -5.95 13.00 -17.07
CA ASP A 288 -5.11 13.66 -18.07
C ASP A 288 -5.86 13.95 -19.37
N ARG A 289 -6.85 13.12 -19.69
CA ARG A 289 -7.74 13.29 -20.86
C ARG A 289 -9.03 14.02 -20.50
N ARG A 290 -9.23 14.43 -19.25
CA ARG A 290 -10.45 15.05 -18.72
C ARG A 290 -11.72 14.22 -19.02
N ILE A 291 -11.57 12.91 -19.17
CA ILE A 291 -12.69 11.98 -19.36
C ILE A 291 -13.21 11.62 -17.98
N THR A 292 -14.53 11.80 -17.77
CA THR A 292 -15.22 11.38 -16.56
C THR A 292 -16.02 10.12 -16.81
N LEU A 293 -16.02 9.20 -15.83
CA LEU A 293 -16.68 7.91 -15.93
C LEU A 293 -17.79 7.81 -14.88
N GLU A 294 -19.01 7.53 -15.29
CA GLU A 294 -20.12 7.26 -14.38
C GLU A 294 -20.66 5.84 -14.64
N LEU A 295 -20.78 5.04 -13.58
CA LEU A 295 -21.34 3.70 -13.68
C LEU A 295 -22.72 3.65 -13.02
N THR A 296 -23.69 2.99 -13.68
CA THR A 296 -24.96 2.66 -13.05
C THR A 296 -24.79 1.54 -12.03
N ASP A 297 -25.74 1.41 -11.09
CA ASP A 297 -25.71 0.33 -10.09
C ASP A 297 -25.79 -1.04 -10.75
N ASP A 298 -26.48 -1.17 -11.88
CA ASP A 298 -26.57 -2.41 -12.62
C ASP A 298 -25.25 -2.76 -13.33
N ALA A 299 -24.51 -1.75 -13.82
CA ALA A 299 -23.15 -1.95 -14.33
C ALA A 299 -22.19 -2.41 -13.23
N ARG A 300 -22.26 -1.81 -12.02
CA ARG A 300 -21.48 -2.25 -10.85
C ARG A 300 -21.77 -3.69 -10.48
N LYS A 301 -23.05 -4.07 -10.41
CA LYS A 301 -23.48 -5.45 -10.15
C LYS A 301 -22.99 -6.43 -11.23
N ALA A 302 -23.04 -6.02 -12.50
CA ALA A 302 -22.53 -6.84 -13.60
C ALA A 302 -21.01 -7.08 -13.51
N ILE A 303 -20.24 -6.05 -13.17
CA ILE A 303 -18.78 -6.16 -12.93
C ILE A 303 -18.50 -7.07 -11.74
N PHE A 304 -19.22 -6.87 -10.63
CA PHE A 304 -19.12 -7.70 -9.44
C PHE A 304 -19.38 -9.17 -9.77
N LYS A 305 -20.53 -9.47 -10.42
CA LYS A 305 -20.89 -10.85 -10.81
C LYS A 305 -19.86 -11.51 -11.73
N ALA A 306 -19.25 -10.75 -12.63
CA ALA A 306 -18.23 -11.25 -13.55
C ALA A 306 -16.85 -11.43 -12.90
N GLY A 307 -16.57 -10.70 -11.83
CA GLY A 307 -15.28 -10.73 -11.11
C GLY A 307 -15.34 -11.41 -9.75
N TYR A 308 -16.51 -11.87 -9.30
CA TYR A 308 -16.63 -12.55 -8.02
C TYR A 308 -16.29 -14.03 -8.15
N ASP A 309 -15.36 -14.47 -7.31
CA ASP A 309 -15.03 -15.87 -7.10
C ASP A 309 -14.76 -16.10 -5.60
N ARG A 310 -15.57 -16.98 -5.01
CA ARG A 310 -15.52 -17.26 -3.57
C ARG A 310 -14.16 -17.79 -3.10
N ALA A 311 -13.44 -18.49 -3.99
CA ALA A 311 -12.12 -19.07 -3.68
C ALA A 311 -10.97 -18.05 -3.80
N TYR A 312 -11.14 -17.04 -4.66
CA TYR A 312 -10.09 -16.07 -5.01
C TYR A 312 -10.35 -14.64 -4.50
N GLY A 313 -11.47 -14.41 -3.80
CA GLY A 313 -11.84 -13.12 -3.20
C GLY A 313 -11.91 -11.97 -4.22
N ALA A 314 -11.31 -10.83 -3.88
CA ALA A 314 -11.29 -9.66 -4.75
C ALA A 314 -10.26 -9.72 -5.91
N ARG A 315 -9.40 -10.74 -5.96
CA ARG A 315 -8.33 -10.83 -6.99
C ARG A 315 -8.86 -10.86 -8.43
N PRO A 316 -9.95 -11.59 -8.77
CA PRO A 316 -10.52 -11.59 -10.11
C PRO A 316 -11.22 -10.28 -10.50
N LEU A 317 -11.67 -9.46 -9.53
CA LEU A 317 -12.34 -8.18 -9.80
C LEU A 317 -11.48 -7.22 -10.64
N LYS A 318 -10.19 -7.15 -10.37
CA LYS A 318 -9.27 -6.33 -11.18
C LYS A 318 -9.28 -6.74 -12.66
N ARG A 319 -9.27 -8.05 -12.93
CA ARG A 319 -9.33 -8.57 -14.31
C ARG A 319 -10.69 -8.33 -14.95
N ALA A 320 -11.77 -8.42 -14.16
CA ALA A 320 -13.12 -8.13 -14.65
C ALA A 320 -13.25 -6.65 -15.06
N ILE A 321 -12.78 -5.71 -14.23
CA ILE A 321 -12.76 -4.28 -14.54
C ILE A 321 -11.91 -4.02 -15.78
N GLN A 322 -10.71 -4.60 -15.87
CA GLN A 322 -9.85 -4.46 -17.03
C GLN A 322 -10.59 -4.90 -18.31
N ARG A 323 -11.10 -6.12 -18.34
CA ARG A 323 -11.75 -6.70 -19.54
C ARG A 323 -13.08 -6.03 -19.88
N LEU A 324 -13.91 -5.71 -18.87
CA LEU A 324 -15.27 -5.21 -19.12
C LEU A 324 -15.32 -3.70 -19.30
N VAL A 325 -14.39 -2.95 -18.69
CA VAL A 325 -14.38 -1.49 -18.71
C VAL A 325 -13.18 -0.95 -19.47
N GLN A 326 -11.95 -1.24 -19.01
CA GLN A 326 -10.75 -0.60 -19.56
C GLN A 326 -10.51 -0.95 -21.02
N ASP A 327 -10.56 -2.24 -21.40
CA ASP A 327 -10.30 -2.67 -22.76
C ASP A 327 -11.34 -2.09 -23.73
N LYS A 328 -12.62 -2.05 -23.34
CA LYS A 328 -13.68 -1.49 -24.17
C LYS A 328 -13.60 0.03 -24.29
N LEU A 329 -13.27 0.70 -23.18
CA LEU A 329 -13.09 2.15 -23.16
C LEU A 329 -11.87 2.56 -24.00
N ALA A 330 -10.78 1.79 -23.93
CA ALA A 330 -9.58 2.03 -24.72
C ALA A 330 -9.88 1.99 -26.23
N VAL A 331 -10.65 1.00 -26.70
CA VAL A 331 -11.08 0.93 -28.12
C VAL A 331 -11.88 2.19 -28.51
N LYS A 332 -12.84 2.61 -27.65
CA LYS A 332 -13.67 3.80 -27.92
C LYS A 332 -12.91 5.13 -27.90
N ILE A 333 -11.82 5.20 -27.15
CA ILE A 333 -10.91 6.36 -27.16
C ILE A 333 -10.08 6.36 -28.45
N LEU A 334 -9.61 5.18 -28.89
CA LEU A 334 -8.78 5.05 -30.09
C LEU A 334 -9.56 5.22 -31.40
N ASP A 335 -10.81 4.78 -31.43
CA ASP A 335 -11.70 4.95 -32.60
C ASP A 335 -12.38 6.33 -32.68
N GLY A 336 -12.13 7.20 -31.69
CA GLY A 336 -12.67 8.56 -31.65
C GLY A 336 -14.14 8.64 -31.22
N THR A 337 -14.75 7.55 -30.73
CA THR A 337 -16.11 7.56 -30.17
C THR A 337 -16.16 8.32 -28.85
N VAL A 338 -15.09 8.23 -28.04
CA VAL A 338 -14.89 8.96 -26.78
C VAL A 338 -13.71 9.92 -26.98
N LEU A 339 -13.96 11.21 -26.79
CA LEU A 339 -12.99 12.29 -26.97
C LEU A 339 -12.54 12.88 -25.63
N HIS A 340 -11.54 13.72 -25.70
CA HIS A 340 -11.07 14.51 -24.57
C HIS A 340 -12.20 15.40 -24.01
N GLY A 341 -12.43 15.33 -22.70
CA GLY A 341 -13.45 16.10 -21.99
C GLY A 341 -14.83 15.46 -21.97
N ASP A 342 -14.99 14.27 -22.55
CA ASP A 342 -16.29 13.58 -22.56
C ASP A 342 -16.68 13.00 -21.20
N HIS A 343 -17.97 13.00 -20.94
CA HIS A 343 -18.60 12.27 -19.82
C HIS A 343 -19.20 10.96 -20.32
N VAL A 344 -18.68 9.84 -19.86
CA VAL A 344 -19.07 8.49 -20.29
C VAL A 344 -19.90 7.81 -19.22
N LEU A 345 -21.15 7.50 -19.56
CA LEU A 345 -22.01 6.63 -18.76
C LEU A 345 -21.81 5.17 -19.17
N VAL A 346 -21.55 4.31 -18.18
CA VAL A 346 -21.46 2.87 -18.36
C VAL A 346 -22.67 2.20 -17.72
N ASP A 347 -23.46 1.49 -18.51
CA ASP A 347 -24.66 0.79 -18.08
C ASP A 347 -24.61 -0.70 -18.40
N ALA A 348 -25.45 -1.51 -17.72
CA ALA A 348 -25.59 -2.93 -18.03
C ALA A 348 -26.45 -3.14 -19.27
N GLY A 349 -25.92 -3.80 -20.30
CA GLY A 349 -26.61 -4.19 -21.49
C GLY A 349 -26.83 -5.71 -21.56
N ARG A 350 -27.63 -6.16 -22.55
CA ARG A 350 -27.95 -7.61 -22.76
C ARG A 350 -26.68 -8.43 -23.03
N ASP A 351 -25.71 -7.87 -23.74
CA ASP A 351 -24.46 -8.54 -24.15
C ASP A 351 -23.24 -8.04 -23.42
N GLY A 352 -23.41 -7.44 -22.23
CA GLY A 352 -22.31 -6.87 -21.41
C GLY A 352 -22.50 -5.39 -21.11
N LEU A 353 -21.42 -4.67 -20.82
CA LEU A 353 -21.50 -3.23 -20.51
C LEU A 353 -21.64 -2.38 -21.78
N LYS A 354 -22.54 -1.39 -21.72
CA LYS A 354 -22.82 -0.40 -22.76
C LYS A 354 -22.23 0.94 -22.33
N PHE A 355 -21.60 1.66 -23.24
CA PHE A 355 -20.93 2.94 -23.01
C PHE A 355 -21.66 4.02 -23.83
N GLU A 356 -22.15 5.05 -23.16
CA GLU A 356 -22.85 6.18 -23.77
C GLU A 356 -22.15 7.49 -23.40
N VAL A 357 -21.87 8.33 -24.39
CA VAL A 357 -21.34 9.68 -24.17
C VAL A 357 -22.49 10.63 -23.86
N LYS A 358 -22.59 11.16 -22.62
CA LYS A 358 -23.70 11.99 -22.16
C LYS A 358 -23.58 13.48 -22.51
N ASN A 359 -22.35 14.03 -22.52
CA ASN A 359 -22.09 15.44 -22.85
C ASN A 359 -20.80 15.55 -23.65
N ARG A 360 -20.89 15.96 -24.91
CA ARG A 360 -19.76 16.55 -25.60
C ARG A 360 -19.66 18.01 -25.14
N VAL A 361 -18.61 18.36 -24.39
CA VAL A 361 -18.26 19.77 -24.25
C VAL A 361 -17.94 20.25 -25.67
N ALA A 362 -18.85 21.01 -26.27
CA ALA A 362 -18.58 21.63 -27.54
C ALA A 362 -17.30 22.47 -27.36
N GLU A 363 -16.21 22.07 -27.97
CA GLU A 363 -15.08 22.97 -28.22
C GLU A 363 -15.66 24.13 -29.06
N SER A 364 -15.89 25.29 -28.38
CA SER A 364 -16.11 26.52 -29.09
C SER A 364 -14.84 26.72 -29.91
N ALA A 365 -15.00 26.57 -31.23
CA ALA A 365 -14.00 26.90 -32.21
C ALA A 365 -13.47 28.31 -31.91
N ALA A 366 -12.30 28.39 -31.33
CA ALA A 366 -11.51 29.62 -31.34
C ALA A 366 -10.75 29.64 -32.68
N VAL A 367 -11.34 30.40 -33.59
CA VAL A 367 -10.68 30.88 -34.80
C VAL A 367 -9.57 31.86 -34.41
#